data_266a0f06dd6795be2edf30c5ae9646f6
#
_entry.id   266a0f06dd6795be2edf30c5ae9646f6
#
_cell.length_a   1.000
_cell.length_b   1.000
_cell.length_c   1.000
_cell.angle_alpha   90.00
_cell.angle_beta   90.00
_cell.angle_gamma   90.00
#
_symmetry.space_group_name_H-M   'P 1'
#
loop_
_entity.id
_entity.type
_entity.pdbx_description
1 polymer ?
#
loop_
_entity_poly.entity_id
_entity_poly.type
_entity_poly.pdbx_seq_one_letter_code
_entity_poly.pdbx_strand_id
1 'polypeptide(L)'
;ELSLRTLNKHTEPAELPDLLQPLRQGRSMGLLSEAGCPAVADPGAALVALAHRAGFAVWPLVGPSSLMLALMASGANGQQFAFRGYLPADSAGRVGYLKTIEQDSQHRNESQIFIETPYRNNALLADAVAALQADTLLCAASNLTLPEQRIISMTAGEWRKQPQLPDLHKQPTVFVVYAAGQVPAPARKRR
;
A
#
# COMPACT_ATOMS: atom_id res chain seq x y z
N GLU A 1 -0.39 32.24 -13.81
CA GLU A 1 0.51 31.75 -12.75
C GLU A 1 -0.29 30.86 -11.80
N LEU A 2 0.20 29.66 -11.48
CA LEU A 2 -0.46 28.73 -10.55
C LEU A 2 -0.11 29.15 -9.11
N SER A 3 -1.14 29.29 -8.26
CA SER A 3 -0.96 29.53 -6.84
C SER A 3 -0.87 28.18 -6.14
N LEU A 4 0.32 27.82 -5.63
CA LEU A 4 0.55 26.58 -4.88
C LEU A 4 0.38 26.84 -3.37
N ARG A 5 -0.28 25.90 -2.68
CA ARG A 5 -0.41 25.87 -1.23
C ARG A 5 -0.06 24.49 -0.70
N THR A 6 0.60 24.45 0.43
CA THR A 6 1.00 23.19 1.07
C THR A 6 -0.17 22.62 1.89
N LEU A 7 -0.41 21.31 1.73
CA LEU A 7 -1.26 20.52 2.59
C LEU A 7 -0.45 19.31 3.05
N ASN A 8 -0.21 19.22 4.35
CA ASN A 8 0.60 18.13 4.92
C ASN A 8 0.05 17.67 6.28
N LYS A 9 0.70 16.71 6.93
CA LYS A 9 0.30 16.16 8.22
C LYS A 9 0.31 17.16 9.38
N HIS A 10 0.90 18.34 9.19
CA HIS A 10 0.95 19.42 10.19
C HIS A 10 -0.08 20.52 9.91
N THR A 11 -0.82 20.42 8.79
CA THR A 11 -1.90 21.36 8.48
C THR A 11 -3.03 21.19 9.49
N GLU A 12 -3.31 22.22 10.25
CA GLU A 12 -4.35 22.18 11.29
C GLU A 12 -5.76 22.12 10.64
N PRO A 13 -6.72 21.41 11.26
CA PRO A 13 -8.09 21.36 10.76
C PRO A 13 -8.74 22.74 10.55
N ALA A 14 -8.36 23.73 11.34
CA ALA A 14 -8.85 25.11 11.26
C ALA A 14 -8.37 25.83 9.98
N GLU A 15 -7.28 25.40 9.36
CA GLU A 15 -6.72 25.99 8.14
C GLU A 15 -7.39 25.45 6.85
N LEU A 16 -8.02 24.26 6.93
CA LEU A 16 -8.62 23.62 5.77
C LEU A 16 -9.68 24.48 5.04
N PRO A 17 -10.58 25.22 5.75
CA PRO A 17 -11.54 26.10 5.09
C PRO A 17 -10.91 27.17 4.21
N ASP A 18 -9.72 27.65 4.56
CA ASP A 18 -9.00 28.67 3.80
C ASP A 18 -8.41 28.11 2.50
N LEU A 19 -8.07 26.83 2.50
CA LEU A 19 -7.63 26.15 1.29
C LEU A 19 -8.75 26.06 0.23
N LEU A 20 -10.03 26.09 0.63
CA LEU A 20 -11.18 26.08 -0.29
C LEU A 20 -11.57 27.45 -0.83
N GLN A 21 -10.88 28.53 -0.47
CA GLN A 21 -11.19 29.87 -0.97
C GLN A 21 -11.24 29.98 -2.49
N PRO A 22 -10.35 29.36 -3.29
CA PRO A 22 -10.45 29.41 -4.75
C PRO A 22 -11.79 28.85 -5.27
N LEU A 23 -12.29 27.75 -4.68
CA LEU A 23 -13.57 27.14 -5.07
C LEU A 23 -14.75 28.09 -4.76
N ARG A 24 -14.71 28.76 -3.60
CA ARG A 24 -15.75 29.76 -3.22
C ARG A 24 -15.77 30.96 -4.15
N GLN A 25 -14.67 31.24 -4.82
CA GLN A 25 -14.52 32.29 -5.83
C GLN A 25 -14.84 31.81 -7.25
N GLY A 26 -15.41 30.60 -7.41
CA GLY A 26 -15.77 30.03 -8.71
C GLY A 26 -14.58 29.52 -9.52
N ARG A 27 -13.39 29.33 -8.90
CA ARG A 27 -12.20 28.81 -9.57
C ARG A 27 -12.05 27.31 -9.30
N SER A 28 -11.39 26.59 -10.21
CA SER A 28 -11.02 25.20 -10.00
C SER A 28 -9.76 25.07 -9.12
N MET A 29 -9.65 23.96 -8.43
CA MET A 29 -8.50 23.62 -7.59
C MET A 29 -8.07 22.18 -7.85
N GLY A 30 -6.77 21.93 -7.91
CA GLY A 30 -6.19 20.58 -7.98
C GLY A 30 -5.54 20.17 -6.67
N LEU A 31 -5.67 18.92 -6.27
CA LEU A 31 -4.92 18.29 -5.18
C LEU A 31 -3.90 17.33 -5.78
N LEU A 32 -2.63 17.52 -5.42
CA LEU A 32 -1.51 16.71 -5.90
C LEU A 32 -0.78 16.08 -4.70
N SER A 33 -0.20 14.92 -4.89
CA SER A 33 0.73 14.28 -3.97
C SER A 33 2.12 14.15 -4.59
N GLU A 34 3.15 13.93 -3.79
CA GLU A 34 4.51 13.71 -4.27
C GLU A 34 4.62 12.37 -5.04
N ALA A 35 3.85 11.36 -4.62
CA ALA A 35 3.79 10.06 -5.28
C ALA A 35 2.45 9.39 -5.03
N GLY A 36 1.98 8.60 -5.99
CA GLY A 36 0.73 7.85 -5.87
C GLY A 36 -0.52 8.72 -5.97
N CYS A 37 -1.57 8.31 -5.25
CA CYS A 37 -2.87 8.98 -5.28
C CYS A 37 -3.04 9.90 -4.07
N PRO A 38 -3.41 11.19 -4.29
CA PRO A 38 -3.73 12.09 -3.19
C PRO A 38 -4.81 11.50 -2.28
N ALA A 39 -4.74 11.78 -0.99
CA ALA A 39 -5.67 11.30 0.04
C ALA A 39 -5.64 9.77 0.29
N VAL A 40 -4.77 9.00 -0.36
CA VAL A 40 -4.57 7.57 -0.12
C VAL A 40 -3.20 7.36 0.51
N ALA A 41 -3.15 7.06 1.80
CA ALA A 41 -1.94 7.06 2.64
C ALA A 41 -1.19 8.40 2.61
N ASP A 42 -1.90 9.47 2.30
CA ASP A 42 -1.38 10.82 2.05
C ASP A 42 -2.39 11.85 2.55
N PRO A 43 -1.98 13.09 2.90
CA PRO A 43 -2.89 14.15 3.25
C PRO A 43 -3.91 14.45 2.15
N GLY A 44 -5.12 14.86 2.55
CA GLY A 44 -6.15 15.30 1.59
C GLY A 44 -7.57 14.86 1.91
N ALA A 45 -7.77 13.70 2.55
CA ALA A 45 -9.11 13.16 2.82
C ALA A 45 -10.02 14.16 3.56
N ALA A 46 -9.49 14.88 4.57
CA ALA A 46 -10.25 15.88 5.30
C ALA A 46 -10.65 17.09 4.42
N LEU A 47 -9.75 17.52 3.53
CA LEU A 47 -10.05 18.60 2.58
C LEU A 47 -11.12 18.18 1.57
N VAL A 48 -11.03 16.96 1.04
CA VAL A 48 -12.05 16.37 0.14
C VAL A 48 -13.41 16.29 0.84
N ALA A 49 -13.44 15.80 2.08
CA ALA A 49 -14.66 15.73 2.88
C ALA A 49 -15.28 17.13 3.13
N LEU A 50 -14.44 18.14 3.34
CA LEU A 50 -14.89 19.51 3.51
C LEU A 50 -15.44 20.10 2.21
N ALA A 51 -14.81 19.80 1.07
CA ALA A 51 -15.30 20.20 -0.25
C ALA A 51 -16.70 19.63 -0.53
N HIS A 52 -16.92 18.34 -0.26
CA HIS A 52 -18.24 17.71 -0.38
C HIS A 52 -19.28 18.38 0.54
N ARG A 53 -18.95 18.63 1.81
CA ARG A 53 -19.86 19.31 2.73
C ARG A 53 -20.20 20.75 2.29
N ALA A 54 -19.29 21.38 1.58
CA ALA A 54 -19.51 22.73 1.03
C ALA A 54 -20.23 22.71 -0.33
N GLY A 55 -20.63 21.55 -0.84
CA GLY A 55 -21.37 21.40 -2.11
C GLY A 55 -20.51 21.50 -3.36
N PHE A 56 -19.18 21.44 -3.24
CA PHE A 56 -18.29 21.44 -4.40
C PHE A 56 -18.17 20.06 -5.05
N ALA A 57 -18.19 20.02 -6.38
CA ALA A 57 -17.92 18.79 -7.13
C ALA A 57 -16.46 18.35 -6.96
N VAL A 58 -16.24 17.06 -6.67
CA VAL A 58 -14.92 16.46 -6.58
C VAL A 58 -14.74 15.47 -7.74
N TRP A 59 -13.71 15.64 -8.51
CA TRP A 59 -13.42 14.84 -9.70
C TRP A 59 -12.13 14.06 -9.49
N PRO A 60 -12.19 12.73 -9.25
CA PRO A 60 -11.00 11.90 -9.19
C PRO A 60 -10.42 11.76 -10.61
N LEU A 61 -9.14 12.02 -10.75
CA LEU A 61 -8.41 11.81 -12.01
C LEU A 61 -7.72 10.44 -11.97
N VAL A 62 -7.69 9.77 -13.11
CA VAL A 62 -6.99 8.48 -13.25
C VAL A 62 -5.49 8.71 -13.11
N GLY A 63 -4.86 7.92 -12.25
CA GLY A 63 -3.42 7.97 -12.01
C GLY A 63 -2.90 6.65 -11.44
N PRO A 64 -1.57 6.45 -11.45
CA PRO A 64 -0.96 5.26 -10.90
C PRO A 64 -1.13 5.19 -9.38
N SER A 65 -1.48 4.01 -8.87
CA SER A 65 -1.51 3.70 -7.45
C SER A 65 -0.58 2.51 -7.20
N SER A 66 0.46 2.69 -6.40
CA SER A 66 1.38 1.59 -6.06
C SER A 66 0.67 0.42 -5.38
N LEU A 67 -0.38 0.70 -4.59
CA LEU A 67 -1.17 -0.34 -3.92
C LEU A 67 -1.89 -1.24 -4.93
N MET A 68 -2.55 -0.62 -5.91
CA MET A 68 -3.27 -1.37 -6.96
C MET A 68 -2.31 -2.08 -7.90
N LEU A 69 -1.19 -1.46 -8.27
CA LEU A 69 -0.17 -2.10 -9.11
C LEU A 69 0.45 -3.31 -8.41
N ALA A 70 0.74 -3.21 -7.11
CA ALA A 70 1.23 -4.34 -6.32
C ALA A 70 0.20 -5.48 -6.25
N LEU A 71 -1.08 -5.17 -5.98
CA LEU A 71 -2.14 -6.17 -5.95
C LEU A 71 -2.29 -6.87 -7.30
N MET A 72 -2.35 -6.11 -8.40
CA MET A 72 -2.46 -6.66 -9.76
C MET A 72 -1.32 -7.62 -10.11
N ALA A 73 -0.12 -7.35 -9.62
CA ALA A 73 1.08 -8.12 -9.91
C ALA A 73 1.36 -9.24 -8.89
N SER A 74 0.66 -9.25 -7.75
CA SER A 74 0.94 -10.17 -6.65
C SER A 74 0.48 -11.60 -6.88
N GLY A 75 -0.57 -11.81 -7.69
CA GLY A 75 -1.28 -13.09 -7.79
C GLY A 75 -2.23 -13.38 -6.62
N ALA A 76 -2.44 -12.41 -5.71
CA ALA A 76 -3.39 -12.50 -4.61
C ALA A 76 -4.82 -12.20 -5.07
N ASN A 77 -5.81 -12.34 -4.17
CA ASN A 77 -7.22 -12.09 -4.47
C ASN A 77 -7.48 -10.59 -4.72
N GLY A 78 -7.86 -10.24 -5.95
CA GLY A 78 -8.23 -8.88 -6.34
C GLY A 78 -9.70 -8.54 -6.14
N GLN A 79 -10.56 -9.48 -5.71
CA GLN A 79 -11.98 -9.23 -5.46
C GLN A 79 -12.23 -8.70 -4.04
N GLN A 80 -11.41 -9.12 -3.09
CA GLN A 80 -11.48 -8.70 -1.70
C GLN A 80 -10.07 -8.37 -1.22
N PHE A 81 -9.86 -7.13 -0.80
CA PHE A 81 -8.57 -6.67 -0.28
C PHE A 81 -8.75 -5.53 0.71
N ALA A 82 -7.83 -5.43 1.66
CA ALA A 82 -7.75 -4.35 2.62
C ALA A 82 -6.37 -3.72 2.62
N PHE A 83 -6.32 -2.38 2.69
CA PHE A 83 -5.10 -1.63 2.92
C PHE A 83 -4.95 -1.39 4.43
N ARG A 84 -3.83 -1.83 4.99
CA ARG A 84 -3.53 -1.78 6.43
C ARG A 84 -2.61 -0.62 6.82
N GLY A 85 -2.17 0.18 5.86
CA GLY A 85 -1.24 1.28 6.11
C GLY A 85 0.14 0.79 6.53
N TYR A 86 0.72 1.46 7.54
CA TYR A 86 2.00 1.10 8.14
C TYR A 86 1.81 0.10 9.28
N LEU A 87 2.69 -0.91 9.34
CA LEU A 87 2.71 -1.87 10.45
C LEU A 87 3.48 -1.29 11.66
N PRO A 88 3.35 -1.89 12.87
CA PRO A 88 4.11 -1.49 14.04
C PRO A 88 5.62 -1.40 13.76
N ALA A 89 6.25 -0.36 14.27
CA ALA A 89 7.67 -0.10 14.02
C ALA A 89 8.59 -1.09 14.73
N ASP A 90 8.21 -1.54 15.92
CA ASP A 90 8.93 -2.56 16.68
C ASP A 90 8.67 -3.97 16.14
N SER A 91 9.68 -4.84 16.21
CA SER A 91 9.59 -6.18 15.63
C SER A 91 8.55 -7.06 16.33
N ALA A 92 8.41 -7.00 17.65
CA ALA A 92 7.46 -7.84 18.37
C ALA A 92 6.01 -7.49 18.02
N GLY A 93 5.66 -6.20 18.03
CA GLY A 93 4.35 -5.72 17.62
C GLY A 93 4.07 -6.03 16.14
N ARG A 94 5.07 -5.86 15.27
CA ARG A 94 4.96 -6.15 13.84
C ARG A 94 4.69 -7.64 13.58
N VAL A 95 5.42 -8.54 14.23
CA VAL A 95 5.21 -9.99 14.13
C VAL A 95 3.82 -10.38 14.63
N GLY A 96 3.37 -9.81 15.76
CA GLY A 96 2.01 -10.03 16.26
C GLY A 96 0.95 -9.58 15.26
N TYR A 97 1.12 -8.38 14.68
CA TYR A 97 0.19 -7.83 13.71
C TYR A 97 0.18 -8.61 12.38
N LEU A 98 1.34 -9.07 11.90
CA LEU A 98 1.46 -9.93 10.72
C LEU A 98 0.63 -11.21 10.87
N LYS A 99 0.67 -11.85 12.03
CA LYS A 99 -0.16 -13.04 12.32
C LYS A 99 -1.66 -12.70 12.33
N THR A 100 -2.04 -11.52 12.84
CA THR A 100 -3.44 -11.06 12.83
C THR A 100 -3.94 -10.85 11.41
N ILE A 101 -3.19 -10.14 10.57
CA ILE A 101 -3.61 -9.91 9.18
C ILE A 101 -3.60 -11.19 8.34
N GLU A 102 -2.75 -12.14 8.65
CA GLU A 102 -2.77 -13.47 8.03
C GLU A 102 -4.07 -14.22 8.38
N GLN A 103 -4.48 -14.22 9.65
CA GLN A 103 -5.75 -14.78 10.08
C GLN A 103 -6.94 -14.07 9.43
N ASP A 104 -6.93 -12.73 9.36
CA ASP A 104 -7.95 -11.95 8.65
C ASP A 104 -8.02 -12.37 7.18
N SER A 105 -6.86 -12.51 6.53
CA SER A 105 -6.76 -12.96 5.13
C SER A 105 -7.42 -14.33 4.96
N GLN A 106 -7.11 -15.27 5.83
CA GLN A 106 -7.66 -16.62 5.77
C GLN A 106 -9.17 -16.66 6.00
N HIS A 107 -9.65 -16.00 7.06
CA HIS A 107 -11.06 -16.02 7.41
C HIS A 107 -11.96 -15.30 6.41
N ARG A 108 -11.46 -14.21 5.81
CA ARG A 108 -12.24 -13.35 4.91
C ARG A 108 -11.97 -13.62 3.44
N ASN A 109 -11.04 -14.49 3.11
CA ASN A 109 -10.55 -14.68 1.75
C ASN A 109 -10.07 -13.35 1.13
N GLU A 110 -9.35 -12.53 1.88
CA GLU A 110 -9.03 -11.14 1.60
C GLU A 110 -7.52 -10.91 1.51
N SER A 111 -7.06 -10.23 0.45
CA SER A 111 -5.66 -9.81 0.36
C SER A 111 -5.37 -8.66 1.31
N GLN A 112 -4.23 -8.71 1.99
CA GLN A 112 -3.79 -7.70 2.94
C GLN A 112 -2.65 -6.90 2.33
N ILE A 113 -2.86 -5.61 2.08
CA ILE A 113 -1.88 -4.71 1.48
C ILE A 113 -1.34 -3.80 2.57
N PHE A 114 -0.04 -3.63 2.66
CA PHE A 114 0.59 -2.72 3.61
C PHE A 114 1.89 -2.15 3.06
N ILE A 115 2.36 -1.08 3.68
CA ILE A 115 3.58 -0.36 3.33
C ILE A 115 4.44 -0.15 4.55
N GLU A 116 5.70 0.17 4.30
CA GLU A 116 6.64 0.59 5.33
C GLU A 116 7.51 1.75 4.81
N THR A 117 8.14 2.45 5.72
CA THR A 117 9.16 3.43 5.33
C THR A 117 10.33 2.71 4.65
N PRO A 118 10.95 3.30 3.61
CA PRO A 118 11.99 2.63 2.84
C PRO A 118 13.19 2.13 3.66
N TYR A 119 13.41 2.74 4.83
CA TYR A 119 14.53 2.35 5.72
C TYR A 119 14.26 1.09 6.55
N ARG A 120 12.99 0.67 6.71
CA ARG A 120 12.59 -0.48 7.51
C ARG A 120 12.10 -1.67 6.69
N ASN A 121 12.08 -1.57 5.35
CA ASN A 121 11.59 -2.63 4.46
C ASN A 121 12.31 -3.96 4.65
N ASN A 122 13.64 -3.94 4.83
CA ASN A 122 14.41 -5.18 5.05
C ASN A 122 13.98 -5.88 6.35
N ALA A 123 13.82 -5.13 7.43
CA ALA A 123 13.37 -5.68 8.71
C ALA A 123 11.94 -6.23 8.62
N LEU A 124 11.04 -5.49 7.94
CA LEU A 124 9.67 -5.95 7.72
C LEU A 124 9.63 -7.24 6.88
N LEU A 125 10.38 -7.31 5.78
CA LEU A 125 10.44 -8.52 4.95
C LEU A 125 10.95 -9.72 5.76
N ALA A 126 12.01 -9.54 6.53
CA ALA A 126 12.56 -10.60 7.37
C ALA A 126 11.55 -11.10 8.41
N ASP A 127 10.86 -10.18 9.10
CA ASP A 127 9.82 -10.53 10.08
C ASP A 127 8.63 -11.23 9.41
N ALA A 128 8.19 -10.77 8.23
CA ALA A 128 7.09 -11.40 7.49
C ALA A 128 7.45 -12.83 7.05
N VAL A 129 8.64 -13.01 6.49
CA VAL A 129 9.14 -14.34 6.06
C VAL A 129 9.23 -15.30 7.24
N ALA A 130 9.64 -14.81 8.41
CA ALA A 130 9.74 -15.64 9.63
C ALA A 130 8.38 -15.94 10.26
N ALA A 131 7.45 -14.97 10.26
CA ALA A 131 6.20 -15.04 11.03
C ALA A 131 5.05 -15.74 10.32
N LEU A 132 4.95 -15.59 8.99
CA LEU A 132 3.82 -16.08 8.20
C LEU A 132 3.90 -17.61 8.01
N GLN A 133 2.76 -18.27 7.83
CA GLN A 133 2.68 -19.70 7.54
C GLN A 133 3.33 -20.03 6.19
N ALA A 134 3.79 -21.26 6.03
CA ALA A 134 4.62 -21.66 4.89
C ALA A 134 3.91 -21.52 3.53
N ASP A 135 2.61 -21.69 3.50
CA ASP A 135 1.74 -21.63 2.32
C ASP A 135 1.13 -20.25 2.06
N THR A 136 1.31 -19.31 2.99
CA THR A 136 0.86 -17.92 2.81
C THR A 136 1.67 -17.21 1.73
N LEU A 137 0.97 -16.65 0.74
CA LEU A 137 1.59 -15.81 -0.30
C LEU A 137 2.08 -14.50 0.32
N LEU A 138 3.32 -14.16 0.02
CA LEU A 138 3.94 -12.88 0.36
C LEU A 138 4.54 -12.27 -0.91
N CYS A 139 4.01 -11.13 -1.31
CA CYS A 139 4.55 -10.33 -2.41
C CYS A 139 5.27 -9.09 -1.86
N ALA A 140 6.46 -8.81 -2.40
CA ALA A 140 7.18 -7.56 -2.23
C ALA A 140 7.31 -6.89 -3.60
N ALA A 141 6.66 -5.73 -3.79
CA ALA A 141 6.66 -4.97 -5.02
C ALA A 141 7.36 -3.63 -4.80
N SER A 142 8.59 -3.52 -5.27
CA SER A 142 9.47 -2.36 -5.07
C SER A 142 9.67 -1.55 -6.34
N ASN A 143 9.89 -0.23 -6.19
CA ASN A 143 10.18 0.72 -7.25
C ASN A 143 9.19 0.65 -8.42
N LEU A 144 7.90 0.42 -8.11
CA LEU A 144 6.85 0.29 -9.12
C LEU A 144 6.84 1.50 -10.06
N THR A 145 6.71 1.23 -11.36
CA THR A 145 6.75 2.20 -12.48
C THR A 145 8.14 2.78 -12.80
N LEU A 146 9.17 2.43 -12.04
CA LEU A 146 10.55 2.83 -12.33
C LEU A 146 11.28 1.74 -13.15
N PRO A 147 12.38 2.07 -13.85
CA PRO A 147 13.19 1.08 -14.56
C PRO A 147 13.69 -0.07 -13.65
N GLU A 148 13.96 0.24 -12.38
CA GLU A 148 14.43 -0.71 -11.37
C GLU A 148 13.28 -1.46 -10.66
N GLN A 149 12.08 -1.41 -11.23
CA GLN A 149 10.93 -2.13 -10.69
C GLN A 149 11.25 -3.61 -10.47
N ARG A 150 10.94 -4.08 -9.28
CA ARG A 150 11.09 -5.49 -8.93
C ARG A 150 9.87 -5.98 -8.17
N ILE A 151 9.26 -7.06 -8.67
CA ILE A 151 8.12 -7.71 -8.04
C ILE A 151 8.48 -9.15 -7.78
N ILE A 152 8.45 -9.57 -6.52
CA ILE A 152 8.73 -10.93 -6.10
C ILE A 152 7.52 -11.40 -5.32
N SER A 153 6.84 -12.43 -5.83
CA SER A 153 5.65 -13.01 -5.22
C SER A 153 5.82 -14.52 -5.14
N MET A 154 5.89 -15.03 -3.92
CA MET A 154 6.01 -16.46 -3.62
C MET A 154 5.49 -16.73 -2.21
N THR A 155 5.35 -17.99 -1.85
CA THR A 155 4.94 -18.36 -0.49
C THR A 155 6.03 -18.04 0.54
N ALA A 156 5.64 -17.83 1.80
CA ALA A 156 6.62 -17.59 2.86
C ALA A 156 7.59 -18.78 3.03
N GLY A 157 7.12 -20.00 2.75
CA GLY A 157 7.99 -21.19 2.72
C GLY A 157 9.03 -21.17 1.61
N GLU A 158 8.69 -20.61 0.43
CA GLU A 158 9.63 -20.41 -0.67
C GLU A 158 10.60 -19.27 -0.39
N TRP A 159 10.13 -18.18 0.23
CA TRP A 159 10.99 -17.09 0.71
C TRP A 159 12.09 -17.59 1.67
N ARG A 160 11.75 -18.50 2.61
CA ARG A 160 12.73 -19.11 3.55
C ARG A 160 13.80 -19.95 2.87
N LYS A 161 13.52 -20.47 1.67
CA LYS A 161 14.49 -21.29 0.89
C LYS A 161 15.42 -20.43 0.05
N GLN A 162 15.18 -19.13 -0.06
CA GLN A 162 16.07 -18.24 -0.80
C GLN A 162 17.43 -18.15 -0.07
N PRO A 163 18.56 -18.18 -0.79
CA PRO A 163 19.87 -18.08 -0.19
C PRO A 163 20.09 -16.72 0.48
N GLN A 164 19.40 -15.68 0.00
CA GLN A 164 19.43 -14.33 0.54
C GLN A 164 18.13 -13.62 0.18
N LEU A 165 17.58 -12.85 1.13
CA LEU A 165 16.47 -11.94 0.86
C LEU A 165 16.97 -10.73 0.04
N PRO A 166 16.12 -10.15 -0.82
CA PRO A 166 16.47 -8.96 -1.58
C PRO A 166 16.74 -7.78 -0.64
N ASP A 167 17.71 -6.95 -0.99
CA ASP A 167 17.88 -5.66 -0.34
C ASP A 167 16.81 -4.68 -0.83
N LEU A 168 15.95 -4.22 0.08
CA LEU A 168 14.88 -3.26 -0.14
C LEU A 168 15.18 -1.92 0.55
N HIS A 169 16.42 -1.73 1.05
CA HIS A 169 16.79 -0.49 1.72
C HIS A 169 16.68 0.71 0.78
N LYS A 170 16.00 1.75 1.25
CA LYS A 170 15.69 2.98 0.48
C LYS A 170 14.85 2.75 -0.79
N GLN A 171 14.22 1.60 -0.95
CA GLN A 171 13.34 1.33 -2.08
C GLN A 171 11.88 1.46 -1.63
N PRO A 172 11.07 2.34 -2.25
CA PRO A 172 9.63 2.36 -2.01
C PRO A 172 9.03 0.99 -2.32
N THR A 173 8.40 0.35 -1.33
CA THR A 173 7.92 -1.03 -1.47
C THR A 173 6.51 -1.16 -0.91
N VAL A 174 5.67 -1.87 -1.65
CA VAL A 174 4.36 -2.34 -1.20
C VAL A 174 4.41 -3.84 -0.97
N PHE A 175 3.84 -4.28 0.14
CA PHE A 175 3.73 -5.70 0.47
C PHE A 175 2.28 -6.15 0.34
N VAL A 176 2.09 -7.39 -0.14
CA VAL A 176 0.78 -8.03 -0.19
C VAL A 176 0.89 -9.42 0.43
N VAL A 177 0.01 -9.71 1.39
CA VAL A 177 -0.14 -11.03 2.02
C VAL A 177 -1.49 -11.60 1.65
N TYR A 178 -1.51 -12.90 1.30
CA TYR A 178 -2.73 -13.61 1.03
C TYR A 178 -2.64 -15.06 1.53
N ALA A 179 -3.44 -15.38 2.54
CA ALA A 179 -3.44 -16.68 3.21
C ALA A 179 -4.64 -17.57 2.82
N ALA A 180 -5.63 -17.03 2.12
CA ALA A 180 -6.82 -17.77 1.72
C ALA A 180 -6.63 -18.38 0.33
N GLY A 181 -6.71 -19.72 0.28
CA GLY A 181 -6.70 -20.51 -0.95
C GLY A 181 -5.29 -20.95 -1.37
N GLN A 182 -5.12 -22.25 -1.51
CA GLN A 182 -3.92 -22.80 -2.14
C GLN A 182 -3.83 -22.26 -3.57
N VAL A 183 -2.76 -21.54 -3.89
CA VAL A 183 -2.39 -21.33 -5.29
C VAL A 183 -2.16 -22.75 -5.87
N PRO A 184 -2.88 -23.18 -6.90
CA PRO A 184 -2.65 -24.52 -7.48
C PRO A 184 -1.17 -24.63 -7.86
N ALA A 185 -0.51 -25.66 -7.36
CA ALA A 185 0.87 -25.95 -7.76
C ALA A 185 0.92 -26.05 -9.30
N PRO A 186 1.93 -25.45 -9.96
CA PRO A 186 2.06 -25.57 -11.40
C PRO A 186 2.05 -27.05 -11.79
N ALA A 187 1.15 -27.42 -12.70
CA ALA A 187 1.05 -28.78 -13.17
C ALA A 187 2.43 -29.23 -13.66
N ARG A 188 3.00 -30.27 -13.04
CA ARG A 188 4.24 -30.88 -13.51
C ARG A 188 4.01 -31.30 -14.95
N LYS A 189 4.67 -30.63 -15.91
CA LYS A 189 4.72 -31.14 -17.31
C LYS A 189 5.26 -32.56 -17.23
N ARG A 190 4.40 -33.53 -17.47
CA ARG A 190 4.85 -34.87 -17.75
C ARG A 190 5.71 -34.81 -19.05
N ARG A 191 6.98 -35.13 -18.91
CA ARG A 191 7.86 -35.39 -20.07
C ARG A 191 7.46 -36.68 -20.73
#